data_d90046c96b3d367251553dc8e902f20f
#
_entry.id   d90046c96b3d367251553dc8e902f20f
#
_cell.length_a   1.000
_cell.length_b   1.000
_cell.length_c   1.000
_cell.angle_alpha   90.00
_cell.angle_beta   90.00
_cell.angle_gamma   90.00
#
_symmetry.space_group_name_H-M   'P 1'
#
loop_
_entity.id
_entity.type
_entity.pdbx_description
1 polymer ?
#
loop_
_entity_poly.entity_id
_entity_poly.type
_entity_poly.pdbx_seq_one_letter_code
_entity_poly.pdbx_strand_id
1 'polypeptide(L)'
;MTDIDWLGKPYYSLDAYFKHTYGEKCYKLAVDAGFTCPNRDGSLDTRGCVFCSAGGSGDFADKYDINRQIETGLARFDKTVGKSFVIYFQAYTNTYGNVDYLRSIYTEALSHEQIIGISIATRPDCLGDEVIALLEELKSRFSDKFIWIELGLQTIHEKTAEYIRRKYPLSVYEEAVQRLNRINIPVITHIILGLPNETEEMMLDTVKYVSNLSVKFLNKRTAKAPIISNIDGYRTGSKNNMTDGKYNYMCGIKLQLLHVLSGTDLAHDYAEGSFHVLDQEEYINLVIKCLQNIDERIVIHRVTGDGPKKILIAPKWSGNKKAVLNALHKRMKELDARQGTA
;
A
#
# COMPACT_ATOMS: atom_id res chain seq x y z
N MET A 1 6.94 -10.47 -23.00
CA MET A 1 5.87 -9.51 -22.65
C MET A 1 4.69 -10.31 -22.09
N THR A 2 4.21 -9.99 -20.92
CA THR A 2 2.97 -10.59 -20.41
C THR A 2 1.79 -9.95 -21.14
N ASP A 3 0.76 -10.75 -21.48
CA ASP A 3 -0.49 -10.26 -22.12
C ASP A 3 -1.42 -9.60 -21.10
N ILE A 4 -0.88 -8.90 -20.09
CA ILE A 4 -1.69 -8.18 -19.11
C ILE A 4 -2.19 -6.89 -19.75
N ASP A 5 -3.51 -6.78 -19.93
CA ASP A 5 -4.13 -5.53 -20.35
C ASP A 5 -4.20 -4.55 -19.16
N TRP A 6 -3.47 -3.45 -19.24
CA TRP A 6 -3.50 -2.39 -18.22
C TRP A 6 -4.60 -1.34 -18.45
N LEU A 7 -5.58 -1.67 -19.28
CA LEU A 7 -6.72 -0.80 -19.62
C LEU A 7 -6.27 0.57 -20.17
N GLY A 8 -5.28 0.54 -21.06
CA GLY A 8 -4.72 1.72 -21.72
C GLY A 8 -3.81 2.60 -20.82
N LYS A 9 -3.46 2.14 -19.61
CA LYS A 9 -2.49 2.83 -18.74
C LYS A 9 -1.06 2.37 -19.02
N PRO A 10 -0.04 3.20 -18.73
CA PRO A 10 1.36 2.83 -18.93
C PRO A 10 1.93 1.93 -17.83
N TYR A 11 1.14 1.55 -16.83
CA TYR A 11 1.51 0.64 -15.73
C TYR A 11 0.29 -0.13 -15.21
N TYR A 12 0.53 -1.28 -14.59
CA TYR A 12 -0.49 -2.14 -13.99
C TYR A 12 -1.04 -1.52 -12.70
N SER A 13 -2.06 -0.71 -12.83
CA SER A 13 -2.65 0.01 -11.71
C SER A 13 -3.59 -0.88 -10.88
N LEU A 14 -3.78 -0.54 -9.59
CA LEU A 14 -4.76 -1.19 -8.72
C LEU A 14 -6.19 -1.17 -9.29
N ASP A 15 -6.58 -0.11 -10.03
CA ASP A 15 -7.87 -0.02 -10.70
C ASP A 15 -7.99 -1.07 -11.83
N ALA A 16 -6.92 -1.28 -12.61
CA ALA A 16 -6.88 -2.33 -13.63
C ALA A 16 -6.96 -3.72 -12.98
N TYR A 17 -6.20 -3.95 -11.90
CA TYR A 17 -6.26 -5.19 -11.13
C TYR A 17 -7.69 -5.49 -10.65
N PHE A 18 -8.38 -4.53 -10.04
CA PHE A 18 -9.75 -4.71 -9.57
C PHE A 18 -10.73 -5.01 -10.70
N LYS A 19 -10.64 -4.29 -11.81
CA LYS A 19 -11.50 -4.54 -12.97
C LYS A 19 -11.29 -5.90 -13.59
N HIS A 20 -10.05 -6.40 -13.62
CA HIS A 20 -9.75 -7.75 -14.10
C HIS A 20 -10.24 -8.84 -13.14
N THR A 21 -10.11 -8.61 -11.83
CA THR A 21 -10.40 -9.62 -10.81
C THR A 21 -11.88 -9.64 -10.43
N TYR A 22 -12.51 -8.47 -10.32
CA TYR A 22 -13.87 -8.32 -9.79
C TYR A 22 -14.87 -7.77 -10.82
N GLY A 23 -14.41 -7.45 -12.04
CA GLY A 23 -15.26 -6.90 -13.11
C GLY A 23 -15.67 -5.44 -12.93
N GLU A 24 -15.30 -4.81 -11.80
CA GLU A 24 -15.72 -3.44 -11.48
C GLU A 24 -14.62 -2.65 -10.76
N LYS A 25 -14.83 -1.35 -10.65
CA LYS A 25 -14.01 -0.48 -9.82
C LYS A 25 -14.33 -0.68 -8.34
N CYS A 26 -13.31 -0.95 -7.53
CA CYS A 26 -13.44 -1.07 -6.08
C CYS A 26 -12.88 0.18 -5.38
N TYR A 27 -13.45 0.51 -4.24
CA TYR A 27 -13.08 1.69 -3.46
C TYR A 27 -12.50 1.29 -2.11
N LYS A 28 -11.43 1.99 -1.68
CA LYS A 28 -10.88 1.81 -0.32
C LYS A 28 -11.54 2.79 0.65
N LEU A 29 -12.06 2.25 1.76
CA LEU A 29 -12.53 3.00 2.91
C LEU A 29 -11.45 2.95 3.99
N ALA A 30 -10.83 4.09 4.27
CA ALA A 30 -9.86 4.20 5.36
C ALA A 30 -10.57 4.24 6.71
N VAL A 31 -10.09 3.43 7.66
CA VAL A 31 -10.59 3.37 9.03
C VAL A 31 -9.45 3.53 10.03
N ASP A 32 -9.78 4.07 11.21
CA ASP A 32 -8.91 4.14 12.38
C ASP A 32 -9.45 3.18 13.45
N ALA A 33 -8.68 2.15 13.77
CA ALA A 33 -9.04 1.15 14.79
C ALA A 33 -8.44 1.47 16.18
N GLY A 34 -7.99 2.69 16.41
CA GLY A 34 -7.47 3.13 17.70
C GLY A 34 -6.10 2.57 18.07
N PHE A 35 -5.33 2.09 17.11
CA PHE A 35 -3.98 1.57 17.35
C PHE A 35 -2.98 2.69 17.64
N THR A 36 -1.84 2.28 18.18
CA THR A 36 -0.64 3.11 18.32
C THR A 36 0.51 2.53 17.49
N CYS A 37 1.71 2.96 17.77
CA CYS A 37 2.92 2.49 17.12
C CYS A 37 4.03 2.30 18.17
N PRO A 38 4.83 1.21 18.14
CA PRO A 38 5.90 1.01 19.09
C PRO A 38 6.96 2.12 19.05
N ASN A 39 7.05 2.88 17.98
CA ASN A 39 7.89 4.09 17.91
C ASN A 39 7.29 5.31 18.64
N ARG A 40 6.08 5.20 19.23
CA ARG A 40 5.37 6.32 19.87
C ARG A 40 4.94 6.06 21.30
N ASP A 41 4.70 4.82 21.68
CA ASP A 41 4.16 4.47 22.99
C ASP A 41 5.24 4.15 24.04
N GLY A 42 6.52 4.31 23.68
CA GLY A 42 7.65 4.05 24.55
C GLY A 42 8.23 2.65 24.45
N SER A 43 7.62 1.75 23.66
CA SER A 43 8.15 0.39 23.49
C SER A 43 9.50 0.39 22.73
N LEU A 44 9.63 1.21 21.69
CA LEU A 44 10.88 1.41 20.95
C LEU A 44 11.36 2.86 20.97
N ASP A 45 10.44 3.82 20.86
CA ASP A 45 10.69 5.26 20.90
C ASP A 45 9.39 5.98 21.31
N THR A 46 9.48 7.25 21.68
CA THR A 46 8.32 8.11 22.01
C THR A 46 8.01 9.13 20.91
N ARG A 47 8.98 9.39 20.01
CA ARG A 47 8.91 10.47 19.01
C ARG A 47 8.26 10.06 17.69
N GLY A 48 8.20 8.77 17.38
CA GLY A 48 7.78 8.26 16.08
C GLY A 48 8.85 8.43 14.98
N CYS A 49 8.51 8.04 13.75
CA CYS A 49 9.35 8.32 12.58
C CYS A 49 9.43 9.84 12.33
N VAL A 50 10.57 10.33 11.83
CA VAL A 50 10.84 11.77 11.66
C VAL A 50 9.81 12.50 10.79
N PHE A 51 9.18 11.80 9.85
CA PHE A 51 8.19 12.33 8.91
C PHE A 51 6.73 12.10 9.34
N CYS A 52 6.48 11.34 10.42
CA CYS A 52 5.15 10.89 10.77
C CYS A 52 4.41 11.94 11.60
N SER A 53 3.26 12.43 11.10
CA SER A 53 2.39 13.35 11.83
C SER A 53 1.81 12.75 13.11
N ALA A 54 1.21 13.58 13.95
CA ALA A 54 0.51 13.14 15.15
C ALA A 54 -0.65 12.19 14.87
N GLY A 55 -1.22 12.23 13.64
CA GLY A 55 -2.28 11.32 13.19
C GLY A 55 -1.79 9.95 12.68
N GLY A 56 -0.48 9.67 12.67
CA GLY A 56 0.04 8.36 12.32
C GLY A 56 -0.37 7.86 10.92
N SER A 57 -0.45 8.74 9.93
CA SER A 57 -0.97 8.49 8.57
C SER A 57 -2.50 8.26 8.49
N GLY A 58 -3.22 8.38 9.61
CA GLY A 58 -4.67 8.26 9.71
C GLY A 58 -5.44 9.58 9.69
N ASP A 59 -4.83 10.67 9.21
CA ASP A 59 -5.42 12.03 9.22
C ASP A 59 -6.78 12.14 8.48
N PHE A 60 -7.20 11.10 7.77
CA PHE A 60 -8.43 11.04 6.99
C PHE A 60 -9.49 10.07 7.53
N ALA A 61 -9.23 9.36 8.65
CA ALA A 61 -10.14 8.40 9.24
C ALA A 61 -10.92 9.02 10.41
N ASP A 62 -12.18 8.60 10.55
CA ASP A 62 -13.05 9.01 11.67
C ASP A 62 -12.71 8.16 12.91
N LYS A 63 -12.88 8.71 14.12
CA LYS A 63 -12.61 8.05 15.42
C LYS A 63 -13.89 7.46 16.03
N TYR A 64 -14.54 6.55 15.33
CA TYR A 64 -15.68 5.80 15.83
C TYR A 64 -15.36 4.30 15.92
N ASP A 65 -16.30 3.49 16.40
CA ASP A 65 -16.21 2.04 16.22
C ASP A 65 -16.14 1.66 14.73
N ILE A 66 -15.57 0.51 14.44
CA ILE A 66 -15.29 0.10 13.04
C ILE A 66 -16.56 0.01 12.21
N ASN A 67 -17.63 -0.55 12.77
CA ASN A 67 -18.90 -0.70 12.07
C ASN A 67 -19.46 0.64 11.63
N ARG A 68 -19.51 1.61 12.55
CA ARG A 68 -19.97 2.96 12.25
C ARG A 68 -19.11 3.67 11.22
N GLN A 69 -17.78 3.49 11.25
CA GLN A 69 -16.88 4.02 10.22
C GLN A 69 -17.18 3.41 8.85
N ILE A 70 -17.42 2.10 8.78
CA ILE A 70 -17.78 1.39 7.55
C ILE A 70 -19.14 1.90 7.03
N GLU A 71 -20.18 1.91 7.85
CA GLU A 71 -21.52 2.37 7.47
C GLU A 71 -21.49 3.83 6.96
N THR A 72 -20.82 4.72 7.69
CA THR A 72 -20.66 6.12 7.31
C THR A 72 -19.85 6.24 6.00
N GLY A 73 -18.81 5.43 5.85
CA GLY A 73 -18.01 5.38 4.63
C GLY A 73 -18.84 4.94 3.43
N LEU A 74 -19.60 3.86 3.56
CA LEU A 74 -20.49 3.33 2.51
C LEU A 74 -21.57 4.33 2.12
N ALA A 75 -22.17 5.02 3.10
CA ALA A 75 -23.21 6.02 2.86
C ALA A 75 -22.74 7.26 2.06
N ARG A 76 -21.42 7.54 2.02
CA ARG A 76 -20.85 8.64 1.21
C ARG A 76 -20.82 8.35 -0.29
N PHE A 77 -20.94 7.08 -0.67
CA PHE A 77 -20.92 6.70 -2.08
C PHE A 77 -22.33 6.69 -2.66
N ASP A 78 -22.48 7.32 -3.83
CA ASP A 78 -23.73 7.27 -4.58
C ASP A 78 -24.03 5.81 -4.99
N LYS A 79 -25.30 5.43 -4.93
CA LYS A 79 -25.80 4.09 -5.32
C LYS A 79 -25.46 3.71 -6.78
N THR A 80 -25.04 4.66 -7.59
CA THR A 80 -24.61 4.47 -8.99
C THR A 80 -23.13 4.10 -9.11
N VAL A 81 -22.34 4.28 -8.05
CA VAL A 81 -20.90 3.98 -8.02
C VAL A 81 -20.71 2.57 -7.46
N GLY A 82 -19.83 1.77 -8.05
CA GLY A 82 -19.59 0.35 -7.80
C GLY A 82 -19.81 -0.14 -6.37
N LYS A 83 -20.20 -1.40 -6.24
CA LYS A 83 -20.75 -1.97 -5.01
C LYS A 83 -19.70 -2.66 -4.13
N SER A 84 -18.43 -2.69 -4.56
CA SER A 84 -17.36 -3.43 -3.89
C SER A 84 -16.38 -2.50 -3.20
N PHE A 85 -16.16 -2.75 -1.91
CA PHE A 85 -15.29 -1.92 -1.06
C PHE A 85 -14.22 -2.76 -0.36
N VAL A 86 -13.09 -2.10 -0.09
CA VAL A 86 -11.98 -2.65 0.68
C VAL A 86 -11.80 -1.81 1.93
N ILE A 87 -11.86 -2.40 3.11
CA ILE A 87 -11.53 -1.69 4.33
C ILE A 87 -10.02 -1.55 4.44
N TYR A 88 -9.55 -0.33 4.64
CA TYR A 88 -8.14 -0.01 4.78
C TYR A 88 -7.83 0.47 6.20
N PHE A 89 -7.29 -0.42 7.01
CA PHE A 89 -6.74 -0.10 8.32
C PHE A 89 -5.45 0.67 8.11
N GLN A 90 -5.52 2.00 8.19
CA GLN A 90 -4.45 2.90 7.76
C GLN A 90 -3.66 3.52 8.90
N ALA A 91 -4.35 3.94 9.97
CA ALA A 91 -3.74 4.72 11.06
C ALA A 91 -2.75 3.88 11.87
N TYR A 92 -1.52 4.36 12.03
CA TYR A 92 -0.46 3.74 12.84
C TYR A 92 -0.08 2.31 12.42
N THR A 93 0.00 1.38 13.40
CA THR A 93 0.47 -0.01 13.21
C THR A 93 -0.64 -0.99 13.55
N ASN A 94 -1.37 -1.42 12.53
CA ASN A 94 -2.66 -2.09 12.71
C ASN A 94 -2.59 -3.58 13.06
N THR A 95 -1.40 -4.11 13.34
CA THR A 95 -1.19 -5.45 13.92
C THR A 95 -0.54 -5.37 15.30
N TYR A 96 -0.33 -4.15 15.81
CA TYR A 96 0.27 -3.90 17.11
C TYR A 96 -0.80 -3.71 18.17
N GLY A 97 -1.24 -4.81 18.76
CA GLY A 97 -2.29 -4.81 19.77
C GLY A 97 -2.65 -6.21 20.24
N ASN A 98 -3.64 -6.30 21.10
CA ASN A 98 -4.16 -7.58 21.59
C ASN A 98 -4.80 -8.38 20.45
N VAL A 99 -4.45 -9.66 20.31
CA VAL A 99 -4.90 -10.53 19.21
C VAL A 99 -6.41 -10.73 19.18
N ASP A 100 -7.07 -10.78 20.35
CA ASP A 100 -8.54 -10.93 20.41
C ASP A 100 -9.23 -9.65 19.93
N TYR A 101 -8.66 -8.48 20.20
CA TYR A 101 -9.13 -7.22 19.64
C TYR A 101 -8.95 -7.18 18.12
N LEU A 102 -7.77 -7.58 17.61
CA LEU A 102 -7.51 -7.70 16.17
C LEU A 102 -8.51 -8.64 15.51
N ARG A 103 -8.77 -9.81 16.13
CA ARG A 103 -9.77 -10.78 15.65
C ARG A 103 -11.15 -10.17 15.55
N SER A 104 -11.56 -9.44 16.57
CA SER A 104 -12.88 -8.80 16.62
C SER A 104 -13.07 -7.81 15.47
N ILE A 105 -12.17 -6.84 15.33
CA ILE A 105 -12.31 -5.76 14.32
C ILE A 105 -12.16 -6.26 12.88
N TYR A 106 -11.25 -7.23 12.63
CA TYR A 106 -11.10 -7.78 11.28
C TYR A 106 -12.28 -8.67 10.91
N THR A 107 -12.82 -9.46 11.87
CA THR A 107 -14.04 -10.24 11.66
C THR A 107 -15.21 -9.33 11.36
N GLU A 108 -15.39 -8.25 12.14
CA GLU A 108 -16.44 -7.27 11.91
C GLU A 108 -16.35 -6.67 10.50
N ALA A 109 -15.17 -6.17 10.10
CA ALA A 109 -14.95 -5.62 8.76
C ALA A 109 -15.23 -6.63 7.65
N LEU A 110 -14.74 -7.87 7.80
CA LEU A 110 -14.93 -8.94 6.81
C LEU A 110 -16.38 -9.47 6.77
N SER A 111 -17.20 -9.22 7.78
CA SER A 111 -18.59 -9.72 7.82
C SER A 111 -19.57 -8.87 7.00
N HIS A 112 -19.19 -7.65 6.60
CA HIS A 112 -20.05 -6.81 5.76
C HIS A 112 -20.13 -7.34 4.32
N GLU A 113 -21.33 -7.44 3.77
CA GLU A 113 -21.62 -7.99 2.43
C GLU A 113 -20.89 -7.22 1.31
N GLN A 114 -20.86 -5.88 1.38
CA GLN A 114 -20.23 -5.05 0.35
C GLN A 114 -18.69 -5.00 0.45
N ILE A 115 -18.11 -5.59 1.49
CA ILE A 115 -16.65 -5.62 1.69
C ILE A 115 -16.09 -6.86 1.04
N ILE A 116 -15.24 -6.69 0.03
CA ILE A 116 -14.57 -7.78 -0.71
C ILE A 116 -13.22 -8.17 -0.11
N GLY A 117 -12.74 -7.42 0.86
CA GLY A 117 -11.50 -7.72 1.56
C GLY A 117 -11.03 -6.57 2.44
N ILE A 118 -9.94 -6.84 3.17
CA ILE A 118 -9.27 -5.86 4.03
C ILE A 118 -7.82 -5.67 3.62
N SER A 119 -7.31 -4.45 3.80
CA SER A 119 -5.93 -4.05 3.60
C SER A 119 -5.40 -3.48 4.92
N ILE A 120 -4.36 -4.08 5.49
CA ILE A 120 -3.86 -3.78 6.83
C ILE A 120 -2.47 -3.17 6.73
N ALA A 121 -2.34 -1.87 7.03
CA ALA A 121 -1.05 -1.20 7.09
C ALA A 121 -0.36 -1.49 8.43
N THR A 122 0.87 -1.95 8.37
CA THR A 122 1.62 -2.31 9.56
C THR A 122 3.14 -2.23 9.37
N ARG A 123 3.87 -2.42 10.46
CA ARG A 123 5.31 -2.57 10.52
C ARG A 123 5.68 -4.06 10.41
N PRO A 124 6.78 -4.40 9.73
CA PRO A 124 7.26 -5.78 9.65
C PRO A 124 7.52 -6.44 11.01
N ASP A 125 8.07 -5.69 11.98
CA ASP A 125 8.38 -6.13 13.34
C ASP A 125 7.15 -6.33 14.24
N CYS A 126 5.94 -6.01 13.76
CA CYS A 126 4.67 -6.21 14.45
C CYS A 126 3.84 -7.38 13.88
N LEU A 127 4.49 -8.35 13.25
CA LEU A 127 3.88 -9.57 12.71
C LEU A 127 4.35 -10.80 13.50
N GLY A 128 4.06 -10.85 14.81
CA GLY A 128 4.34 -11.99 15.68
C GLY A 128 3.60 -13.26 15.26
N ASP A 129 3.92 -14.41 15.89
CA ASP A 129 3.33 -15.71 15.53
C ASP A 129 1.81 -15.73 15.70
N GLU A 130 1.32 -15.13 16.77
CA GLU A 130 -0.13 -15.02 17.03
C GLU A 130 -0.87 -14.22 15.96
N VAL A 131 -0.25 -13.15 15.44
CA VAL A 131 -0.82 -12.33 14.34
C VAL A 131 -0.83 -13.14 13.04
N ILE A 132 0.24 -13.86 12.73
CA ILE A 132 0.31 -14.73 11.54
C ILE A 132 -0.76 -15.82 11.63
N ALA A 133 -0.93 -16.47 12.78
CA ALA A 133 -1.96 -17.48 13.00
C ALA A 133 -3.38 -16.90 12.86
N LEU A 134 -3.62 -15.69 13.41
CA LEU A 134 -4.90 -14.98 13.22
C LEU A 134 -5.19 -14.69 11.75
N LEU A 135 -4.21 -14.21 10.99
CA LEU A 135 -4.38 -13.91 9.57
C LEU A 135 -4.69 -15.17 8.75
N GLU A 136 -4.09 -16.32 9.10
CA GLU A 136 -4.36 -17.61 8.47
C GLU A 136 -5.78 -18.11 8.82
N GLU A 137 -6.19 -17.99 10.08
CA GLU A 137 -7.56 -18.28 10.55
C GLU A 137 -8.60 -17.47 9.78
N LEU A 138 -8.43 -16.13 9.74
CA LEU A 138 -9.38 -15.24 9.08
C LEU A 138 -9.45 -15.50 7.57
N LYS A 139 -8.32 -15.77 6.93
CA LYS A 139 -8.28 -16.13 5.52
C LYS A 139 -9.02 -17.44 5.23
N SER A 140 -8.92 -18.42 6.12
CA SER A 140 -9.66 -19.69 6.01
C SER A 140 -11.16 -19.49 6.21
N ARG A 141 -11.54 -18.67 7.20
CA ARG A 141 -12.94 -18.38 7.56
C ARG A 141 -13.67 -17.54 6.49
N PHE A 142 -12.97 -16.59 5.88
CA PHE A 142 -13.50 -15.68 4.85
C PHE A 142 -12.83 -15.97 3.50
N SER A 143 -12.95 -17.20 3.01
CA SER A 143 -12.24 -17.70 1.82
C SER A 143 -12.64 -17.00 0.52
N ASP A 144 -13.81 -16.35 0.48
CA ASP A 144 -14.33 -15.52 -0.60
C ASP A 144 -13.82 -14.08 -0.58
N LYS A 145 -13.09 -13.68 0.48
CA LYS A 145 -12.56 -12.32 0.68
C LYS A 145 -11.04 -12.34 0.78
N PHE A 146 -10.42 -11.25 0.37
CA PHE A 146 -8.96 -11.16 0.48
C PHE A 146 -8.52 -10.41 1.74
N ILE A 147 -7.30 -10.74 2.18
CA ILE A 147 -6.57 -10.00 3.21
C ILE A 147 -5.23 -9.61 2.59
N TRP A 148 -4.91 -8.33 2.60
CA TRP A 148 -3.61 -7.80 2.18
C TRP A 148 -2.88 -7.16 3.34
N ILE A 149 -1.57 -7.34 3.39
CA ILE A 149 -0.71 -6.65 4.35
C ILE A 149 0.11 -5.59 3.62
N GLU A 150 0.01 -4.36 4.07
CA GLU A 150 0.79 -3.23 3.57
C GLU A 150 1.97 -2.97 4.52
N LEU A 151 3.19 -3.31 4.08
CA LEU A 151 4.39 -3.22 4.89
C LEU A 151 5.16 -1.93 4.66
N GLY A 152 5.47 -1.23 5.73
CA GLY A 152 6.31 -0.03 5.70
C GLY A 152 7.78 -0.40 5.63
N LEU A 153 8.39 -0.51 4.46
CA LEU A 153 9.84 -0.64 4.28
C LEU A 153 10.53 0.72 4.25
N GLN A 154 9.98 1.62 3.47
CA GLN A 154 10.42 2.99 3.16
C GLN A 154 11.68 3.04 2.29
N THR A 155 12.77 2.39 2.71
CA THR A 155 14.07 2.28 2.03
C THR A 155 14.81 1.02 2.47
N ILE A 156 15.74 0.53 1.63
CA ILE A 156 16.67 -0.56 2.00
C ILE A 156 17.96 -0.04 2.65
N HIS A 157 18.23 1.25 2.58
CA HIS A 157 19.47 1.84 3.06
C HIS A 157 19.45 2.06 4.57
N GLU A 158 20.26 1.33 5.30
CA GLU A 158 20.23 1.32 6.78
C GLU A 158 20.54 2.68 7.39
N LYS A 159 21.44 3.50 6.81
CA LYS A 159 21.72 4.85 7.29
C LYS A 159 20.48 5.76 7.20
N THR A 160 19.75 5.67 6.09
CA THR A 160 18.49 6.40 5.93
C THR A 160 17.42 5.85 6.87
N ALA A 161 17.35 4.51 7.02
CA ALA A 161 16.42 3.85 7.94
C ALA A 161 16.65 4.26 9.40
N GLU A 162 17.91 4.43 9.81
CA GLU A 162 18.28 4.95 11.12
C GLU A 162 17.85 6.42 11.27
N TYR A 163 18.16 7.29 10.30
CA TYR A 163 17.76 8.69 10.30
C TYR A 163 16.23 8.83 10.44
N ILE A 164 15.46 8.09 9.63
CA ILE A 164 13.99 8.15 9.72
C ILE A 164 13.41 7.44 10.95
N ARG A 165 14.25 6.86 11.80
CA ARG A 165 13.86 6.09 13.02
C ARG A 165 12.95 4.92 12.70
N ARG A 166 13.26 4.14 11.65
CA ARG A 166 12.52 2.92 11.29
C ARG A 166 12.58 1.87 12.40
N LYS A 167 13.72 1.77 13.11
CA LYS A 167 13.95 0.91 14.30
C LYS A 167 13.90 -0.60 14.07
N TYR A 168 14.00 -1.06 12.86
CA TYR A 168 14.21 -2.47 12.51
C TYR A 168 15.11 -2.57 11.27
N PRO A 169 15.97 -3.61 11.18
CA PRO A 169 16.82 -3.84 10.03
C PRO A 169 16.04 -4.41 8.83
N LEU A 170 16.65 -4.39 7.65
CA LEU A 170 16.06 -4.92 6.42
C LEU A 170 15.65 -6.39 6.54
N SER A 171 16.43 -7.20 7.27
CA SER A 171 16.16 -8.63 7.48
C SER A 171 14.80 -8.91 8.12
N VAL A 172 14.31 -8.03 9.00
CA VAL A 172 12.97 -8.16 9.62
C VAL A 172 11.87 -7.98 8.57
N TYR A 173 12.05 -7.06 7.61
CA TYR A 173 11.13 -6.94 6.48
C TYR A 173 11.14 -8.19 5.60
N GLU A 174 12.31 -8.72 5.27
CA GLU A 174 12.46 -9.94 4.48
C GLU A 174 11.75 -11.14 5.14
N GLU A 175 11.96 -11.31 6.45
CA GLU A 175 11.31 -12.37 7.23
C GLU A 175 9.79 -12.21 7.22
N ALA A 176 9.28 -11.00 7.46
CA ALA A 176 7.85 -10.71 7.44
C ALA A 176 7.23 -11.07 6.08
N VAL A 177 7.87 -10.67 4.97
CA VAL A 177 7.43 -11.01 3.62
C VAL A 177 7.42 -12.53 3.40
N GLN A 178 8.47 -13.24 3.85
CA GLN A 178 8.53 -14.71 3.74
C GLN A 178 7.42 -15.39 4.54
N ARG A 179 7.15 -14.94 5.76
CA ARG A 179 6.09 -15.49 6.65
C ARG A 179 4.70 -15.31 6.03
N LEU A 180 4.39 -14.11 5.56
CA LEU A 180 3.12 -13.82 4.87
C LEU A 180 2.96 -14.65 3.59
N ASN A 181 4.05 -14.83 2.85
CA ASN A 181 4.02 -15.67 1.66
C ASN A 181 3.74 -17.15 1.96
N ARG A 182 4.23 -17.70 3.08
CA ARG A 182 3.95 -19.10 3.47
C ARG A 182 2.46 -19.34 3.64
N ILE A 183 1.73 -18.39 4.22
CA ILE A 183 0.28 -18.45 4.43
C ILE A 183 -0.53 -17.85 3.26
N ASN A 184 0.11 -17.55 2.13
CA ASN A 184 -0.52 -16.99 0.92
C ASN A 184 -1.26 -15.66 1.14
N ILE A 185 -0.70 -14.75 1.91
CA ILE A 185 -1.19 -13.38 2.05
C ILE A 185 -0.35 -12.44 1.19
N PRO A 186 -0.99 -11.68 0.27
CA PRO A 186 -0.32 -10.69 -0.56
C PRO A 186 0.30 -9.57 0.26
N VAL A 187 1.48 -9.12 -0.17
CA VAL A 187 2.22 -8.01 0.45
C VAL A 187 2.25 -6.82 -0.49
N ILE A 188 1.90 -5.65 0.04
CA ILE A 188 2.06 -4.36 -0.61
C ILE A 188 3.18 -3.61 0.12
N THR A 189 4.28 -3.34 -0.57
CA THR A 189 5.42 -2.63 0.03
C THR A 189 5.29 -1.13 -0.14
N HIS A 190 5.45 -0.39 0.94
CA HIS A 190 5.53 1.06 0.93
C HIS A 190 6.99 1.51 0.80
N ILE A 191 7.27 2.34 -0.21
CA ILE A 191 8.55 2.99 -0.47
C ILE A 191 8.32 4.50 -0.43
N ILE A 192 9.22 5.25 0.21
CA ILE A 192 9.18 6.72 0.21
C ILE A 192 10.31 7.23 -0.70
N LEU A 193 9.93 8.04 -1.68
CA LEU A 193 10.85 8.72 -2.59
C LEU A 193 11.15 10.13 -2.09
N GLY A 194 12.41 10.54 -2.14
CA GLY A 194 12.87 11.85 -1.70
C GLY A 194 13.26 11.89 -0.21
N LEU A 195 13.58 10.75 0.40
CA LEU A 195 14.13 10.73 1.76
C LEU A 195 15.44 11.50 1.83
N PRO A 196 15.70 12.25 2.94
CA PRO A 196 16.94 12.99 3.10
C PRO A 196 18.19 12.14 2.90
N ASN A 197 19.17 12.68 2.18
CA ASN A 197 20.45 12.04 1.87
C ASN A 197 20.35 10.80 0.93
N GLU A 198 19.20 10.51 0.34
CA GLU A 198 19.11 9.51 -0.72
C GLU A 198 19.30 10.15 -2.11
N THR A 199 20.19 9.54 -2.88
CA THR A 199 20.37 9.84 -4.31
C THR A 199 19.27 9.14 -5.12
N GLU A 200 19.10 9.56 -6.38
CA GLU A 200 18.21 8.87 -7.32
C GLU A 200 18.55 7.38 -7.44
N GLU A 201 19.84 7.03 -7.51
CA GLU A 201 20.31 5.65 -7.58
C GLU A 201 19.88 4.84 -6.36
N MET A 202 20.03 5.38 -5.15
CA MET A 202 19.61 4.73 -3.91
C MET A 202 18.10 4.46 -3.90
N MET A 203 17.28 5.41 -4.34
CA MET A 203 15.83 5.23 -4.46
C MET A 203 15.47 4.15 -5.48
N LEU A 204 16.15 4.12 -6.63
CA LEU A 204 15.99 3.08 -7.65
C LEU A 204 16.44 1.70 -7.15
N ASP A 205 17.51 1.61 -6.37
CA ASP A 205 17.96 0.35 -5.77
C ASP A 205 16.92 -0.22 -4.81
N THR A 206 16.27 0.63 -4.01
CA THR A 206 15.15 0.22 -3.16
C THR A 206 14.00 -0.36 -3.99
N VAL A 207 13.64 0.28 -5.10
CA VAL A 207 12.57 -0.17 -5.99
C VAL A 207 12.93 -1.49 -6.67
N LYS A 208 14.13 -1.61 -7.23
CA LYS A 208 14.64 -2.85 -7.86
C LYS A 208 14.66 -4.01 -6.87
N TYR A 209 15.13 -3.75 -5.65
CA TYR A 209 15.17 -4.76 -4.59
C TYR A 209 13.78 -5.31 -4.29
N VAL A 210 12.77 -4.45 -4.08
CA VAL A 210 11.39 -4.85 -3.81
C VAL A 210 10.77 -5.56 -5.00
N SER A 211 11.03 -5.09 -6.23
CA SER A 211 10.58 -5.73 -7.46
C SER A 211 11.13 -7.16 -7.56
N ASN A 212 12.44 -7.34 -7.41
CA ASN A 212 13.10 -8.65 -7.49
C ASN A 212 12.62 -9.61 -6.38
N LEU A 213 12.43 -9.12 -5.17
CA LEU A 213 11.89 -9.93 -4.06
C LEU A 213 10.46 -10.40 -4.38
N SER A 214 9.61 -9.51 -4.89
CA SER A 214 8.24 -9.82 -5.28
C SER A 214 8.18 -10.86 -6.41
N VAL A 215 9.02 -10.74 -7.41
CA VAL A 215 9.12 -11.70 -8.55
C VAL A 215 9.48 -13.10 -8.07
N LYS A 216 10.37 -13.25 -7.08
CA LYS A 216 10.69 -14.58 -6.51
C LYS A 216 9.44 -15.28 -5.97
N PHE A 217 8.49 -14.54 -5.42
CA PHE A 217 7.24 -15.10 -4.90
C PHE A 217 6.20 -15.31 -5.99
N LEU A 218 6.08 -14.42 -6.96
CA LEU A 218 5.22 -14.60 -8.11
C LEU A 218 5.59 -15.87 -8.89
N ASN A 219 6.88 -16.10 -9.14
CA ASN A 219 7.38 -17.27 -9.87
C ASN A 219 7.12 -18.61 -9.15
N LYS A 220 7.20 -18.64 -7.82
CA LYS A 220 6.91 -19.86 -7.03
C LYS A 220 5.44 -20.28 -7.10
N ARG A 221 4.53 -19.39 -7.48
CA ARG A 221 3.08 -19.59 -7.42
C ARG A 221 2.41 -19.86 -8.76
N THR A 222 3.00 -19.48 -9.87
CA THR A 222 2.53 -19.86 -11.21
C THR A 222 2.48 -21.39 -11.39
N ALA A 223 3.14 -22.15 -10.49
CA ALA A 223 3.13 -23.61 -10.49
C ALA A 223 2.00 -24.25 -9.65
N LYS A 224 1.29 -23.53 -8.76
CA LYS A 224 0.30 -24.10 -7.82
C LYS A 224 -0.77 -23.10 -7.36
N ALA A 225 -1.42 -22.38 -8.24
CA ALA A 225 -2.57 -21.56 -7.82
C ALA A 225 -3.84 -22.43 -7.78
N PRO A 226 -4.53 -22.55 -6.62
CA PRO A 226 -5.92 -22.99 -6.64
C PRO A 226 -6.74 -21.89 -7.31
N ILE A 227 -7.44 -22.25 -8.35
CA ILE A 227 -8.50 -21.46 -8.96
C ILE A 227 -9.53 -21.21 -7.84
N ILE A 228 -9.78 -19.95 -7.49
CA ILE A 228 -11.01 -19.59 -6.78
C ILE A 228 -12.13 -19.69 -7.82
N SER A 229 -12.49 -20.93 -8.13
CA SER A 229 -13.69 -21.25 -8.87
C SER A 229 -14.80 -21.40 -7.84
N ASN A 230 -15.78 -20.53 -7.93
CA ASN A 230 -17.09 -20.50 -7.30
C ASN A 230 -17.26 -19.33 -6.32
N ILE A 231 -17.45 -18.15 -6.89
CA ILE A 231 -18.37 -17.18 -6.31
C ILE A 231 -19.69 -17.39 -7.06
N ASP A 232 -20.40 -18.47 -6.73
CA ASP A 232 -21.80 -18.64 -7.09
C ASP A 232 -22.61 -17.62 -6.28
N GLY A 233 -22.98 -16.51 -6.91
CA GLY A 233 -23.87 -15.51 -6.32
C GLY A 233 -23.65 -14.08 -6.76
N TYR A 234 -22.52 -13.69 -7.30
CA TYR A 234 -22.34 -12.36 -7.88
C TYR A 234 -22.71 -12.37 -9.37
N ARG A 235 -23.72 -11.58 -9.73
CA ARG A 235 -24.25 -11.41 -11.10
C ARG A 235 -23.13 -11.14 -12.09
N THR A 236 -22.74 -12.16 -12.83
CA THR A 236 -21.93 -12.05 -14.03
C THR A 236 -22.76 -11.38 -15.14
N GLY A 237 -22.65 -10.08 -15.28
CA GLY A 237 -22.93 -9.42 -16.54
C GLY A 237 -21.73 -9.56 -17.46
N SER A 238 -21.64 -10.63 -18.15
CA SER A 238 -20.78 -11.03 -19.26
C SER A 238 -20.10 -12.37 -19.00
N LYS A 239 -20.68 -13.40 -19.60
CA LYS A 239 -20.00 -14.67 -19.84
C LYS A 239 -18.98 -14.41 -20.93
N ASN A 240 -17.71 -14.18 -20.56
CA ASN A 240 -16.55 -14.58 -21.39
C ASN A 240 -15.26 -14.21 -20.68
N ASN A 241 -14.41 -15.24 -20.53
CA ASN A 241 -13.00 -15.15 -20.15
C ASN A 241 -12.67 -14.86 -18.66
N MET A 242 -13.01 -15.77 -17.75
CA MET A 242 -12.13 -16.06 -16.62
C MET A 242 -10.88 -16.74 -17.19
N THR A 243 -9.91 -15.96 -17.61
CA THR A 243 -8.64 -16.41 -18.13
C THR A 243 -7.81 -17.01 -17.01
N ASP A 244 -7.53 -18.31 -17.16
CA ASP A 244 -6.39 -19.05 -16.63
C ASP A 244 -5.60 -18.40 -15.50
N GLY A 245 -5.93 -18.66 -14.24
CA GLY A 245 -5.03 -18.57 -13.08
C GLY A 245 -4.03 -17.40 -12.94
N LYS A 246 -3.89 -16.57 -13.95
CA LYS A 246 -2.86 -15.53 -14.12
C LYS A 246 -2.95 -14.37 -13.13
N TYR A 247 -4.12 -14.13 -12.53
CA TYR A 247 -4.38 -12.95 -11.70
C TYR A 247 -4.63 -13.25 -10.22
N ASN A 248 -4.51 -14.51 -9.80
CA ASN A 248 -4.94 -14.96 -8.47
C ASN A 248 -4.00 -14.60 -7.30
N TYR A 249 -2.79 -14.15 -7.56
CA TYR A 249 -1.88 -13.68 -6.52
C TYR A 249 -1.28 -12.33 -6.90
N MET A 250 -1.41 -11.38 -5.99
CA MET A 250 -0.92 -10.02 -6.18
C MET A 250 0.27 -9.75 -5.27
N CYS A 251 1.35 -9.20 -5.85
CA CYS A 251 2.30 -8.37 -5.11
C CYS A 251 2.05 -6.92 -5.49
N GLY A 252 2.20 -6.01 -4.54
CA GLY A 252 1.94 -4.61 -4.80
C GLY A 252 3.03 -3.68 -4.29
N ILE A 253 3.15 -2.52 -4.91
CA ILE A 253 4.06 -1.45 -4.50
C ILE A 253 3.29 -0.14 -4.39
N LYS A 254 3.59 0.63 -3.34
CA LYS A 254 3.20 2.03 -3.19
C LYS A 254 4.46 2.89 -3.25
N LEU A 255 4.57 3.70 -4.28
CA LEU A 255 5.56 4.78 -4.36
C LEU A 255 4.93 6.01 -3.70
N GLN A 256 5.54 6.49 -2.64
CA GLN A 256 5.06 7.65 -1.89
C GLN A 256 6.09 8.77 -1.97
N LEU A 257 5.61 9.98 -2.23
CA LEU A 257 6.43 11.18 -2.11
C LEU A 257 6.64 11.50 -0.63
N LEU A 258 7.87 11.85 -0.25
CA LEU A 258 8.13 12.43 1.06
C LEU A 258 7.34 13.73 1.23
N HIS A 259 6.61 13.84 2.33
CA HIS A 259 5.94 15.07 2.75
C HIS A 259 6.56 15.63 4.01
N VAL A 260 6.89 16.88 3.99
CA VAL A 260 7.27 17.66 5.17
C VAL A 260 5.98 18.20 5.80
N LEU A 261 5.66 17.69 6.98
CA LEU A 261 4.43 18.02 7.70
C LEU A 261 4.75 18.84 8.96
N SER A 262 3.94 19.83 9.26
CA SER A 262 4.11 20.63 10.48
C SER A 262 4.01 19.75 11.74
N GLY A 263 4.83 20.08 12.74
CA GLY A 263 4.88 19.32 14.00
C GLY A 263 5.67 18.01 13.92
N THR A 264 6.44 17.80 12.85
CA THR A 264 7.38 16.66 12.73
C THR A 264 8.83 17.14 12.86
N ASP A 265 9.73 16.24 13.28
CA ASP A 265 11.16 16.57 13.34
C ASP A 265 11.72 16.87 11.93
N LEU A 266 11.19 16.19 10.91
CA LEU A 266 11.54 16.47 9.51
C LEU A 266 11.24 17.91 9.10
N ALA A 267 10.20 18.55 9.68
CA ALA A 267 9.88 19.95 9.41
C ALA A 267 10.94 20.90 9.97
N HIS A 268 11.57 20.53 11.08
CA HIS A 268 12.69 21.27 11.65
C HIS A 268 13.92 21.16 10.74
N ASP A 269 14.31 19.93 10.38
CA ASP A 269 15.46 19.70 9.49
C ASP A 269 15.29 20.41 8.13
N TYR A 270 14.05 20.44 7.61
CA TYR A 270 13.73 21.19 6.38
C TYR A 270 13.88 22.70 6.55
N ALA A 271 13.43 23.25 7.67
CA ALA A 271 13.55 24.70 7.97
C ALA A 271 15.01 25.13 8.09
N GLU A 272 15.89 24.24 8.55
CA GLU A 272 17.34 24.46 8.62
C GLU A 272 18.05 24.27 7.25
N GLY A 273 17.32 23.87 6.22
CA GLY A 273 17.88 23.63 4.89
C GLY A 273 18.74 22.37 4.79
N SER A 274 18.53 21.39 5.69
CA SER A 274 19.37 20.18 5.79
C SER A 274 19.20 19.21 4.61
N PHE A 275 18.15 19.34 3.82
CA PHE A 275 17.90 18.49 2.64
C PHE A 275 17.01 19.20 1.61
N HIS A 276 17.12 18.72 0.36
CA HIS A 276 16.28 19.15 -0.76
C HIS A 276 14.97 18.33 -0.79
N VAL A 277 13.85 19.01 -1.07
CA VAL A 277 12.57 18.38 -1.36
C VAL A 277 12.35 18.38 -2.87
N LEU A 278 12.10 17.22 -3.46
CA LEU A 278 11.93 17.06 -4.89
C LEU A 278 10.89 18.04 -5.44
N ASP A 279 11.23 18.71 -6.54
CA ASP A 279 10.24 19.44 -7.31
C ASP A 279 9.33 18.48 -8.11
N GLN A 280 8.31 19.01 -8.77
CA GLN A 280 7.33 18.18 -9.46
C GLN A 280 7.95 17.44 -10.66
N GLU A 281 8.87 18.07 -11.38
CA GLU A 281 9.50 17.47 -12.56
C GLU A 281 10.51 16.38 -12.15
N GLU A 282 11.34 16.65 -11.15
CA GLU A 282 12.25 15.69 -10.53
C GLU A 282 11.49 14.43 -10.09
N TYR A 283 10.38 14.64 -9.35
CA TYR A 283 9.54 13.55 -8.86
C TYR A 283 8.93 12.72 -9.99
N ILE A 284 8.35 13.37 -11.00
CA ILE A 284 7.74 12.68 -12.14
C ILE A 284 8.77 11.85 -12.90
N ASN A 285 9.94 12.43 -13.18
CA ASN A 285 11.01 11.72 -13.89
C ASN A 285 11.51 10.52 -13.06
N LEU A 286 11.67 10.68 -11.74
CA LEU A 286 12.04 9.60 -10.84
C LEU A 286 10.98 8.49 -10.81
N VAL A 287 9.69 8.83 -10.68
CA VAL A 287 8.60 7.84 -10.69
C VAL A 287 8.56 7.05 -12.00
N ILE A 288 8.83 7.68 -13.15
CA ILE A 288 8.92 6.99 -14.44
C ILE A 288 10.04 5.96 -14.41
N LYS A 289 11.24 6.35 -13.97
CA LYS A 289 12.37 5.43 -13.82
C LYS A 289 12.05 4.29 -12.84
N CYS A 290 11.38 4.58 -11.73
CA CYS A 290 10.92 3.57 -10.79
C CYS A 290 9.99 2.57 -11.48
N LEU A 291 8.96 3.05 -12.20
CA LEU A 291 8.01 2.19 -12.90
C LEU A 291 8.68 1.30 -13.95
N GLN A 292 9.64 1.84 -14.72
CA GLN A 292 10.41 1.05 -15.69
C GLN A 292 11.19 -0.09 -15.03
N ASN A 293 11.63 0.08 -13.78
CA ASN A 293 12.38 -0.93 -13.01
C ASN A 293 11.50 -1.87 -12.16
N ILE A 294 10.17 -1.76 -12.23
CA ILE A 294 9.23 -2.66 -11.54
C ILE A 294 8.69 -3.69 -12.55
N ASP A 295 8.79 -4.99 -12.22
CA ASP A 295 8.25 -6.07 -13.05
C ASP A 295 6.78 -5.80 -13.42
N GLU A 296 6.41 -6.03 -14.67
CA GLU A 296 5.10 -5.73 -15.26
C GLU A 296 3.91 -6.43 -14.58
N ARG A 297 4.15 -7.51 -13.82
CA ARG A 297 3.14 -8.26 -13.06
C ARG A 297 2.84 -7.68 -11.68
N ILE A 298 3.66 -6.74 -11.19
CA ILE A 298 3.48 -6.13 -9.87
C ILE A 298 2.47 -5.00 -9.96
N VAL A 299 1.46 -5.02 -9.09
CA VAL A 299 0.39 -4.02 -9.08
C VAL A 299 0.88 -2.72 -8.43
N ILE A 300 0.71 -1.63 -9.14
CA ILE A 300 1.02 -0.29 -8.62
C ILE A 300 -0.20 0.26 -7.88
N HIS A 301 -0.14 0.22 -6.56
CA HIS A 301 -1.22 0.69 -5.69
C HIS A 301 -1.28 2.23 -5.61
N ARG A 302 -0.12 2.88 -5.73
CA ARG A 302 0.01 4.33 -5.65
C ARG A 302 1.32 4.78 -6.28
N VAL A 303 1.27 5.90 -6.99
CA VAL A 303 2.44 6.58 -7.58
C VAL A 303 2.67 7.98 -6.99
N THR A 304 1.80 8.44 -6.07
CA THR A 304 1.97 9.70 -5.33
C THR A 304 1.12 9.65 -4.06
N GLY A 305 1.58 10.29 -3.00
CA GLY A 305 0.84 10.46 -1.74
C GLY A 305 -0.09 11.67 -1.78
N ASP A 306 -1.08 11.67 -0.88
CA ASP A 306 -1.85 12.88 -0.53
C ASP A 306 -1.33 13.36 0.82
N GLY A 307 -0.65 14.51 0.87
CA GLY A 307 -0.32 15.16 2.13
C GLY A 307 -1.56 15.82 2.75
N PRO A 308 -1.77 15.72 4.07
CA PRO A 308 -2.87 16.44 4.73
C PRO A 308 -2.67 17.95 4.57
N LYS A 309 -3.48 18.59 3.72
CA LYS A 309 -3.30 19.99 3.26
C LYS A 309 -3.15 21.00 4.38
N LYS A 310 -3.78 20.73 5.53
CA LYS A 310 -3.74 21.64 6.70
C LYS A 310 -2.37 21.74 7.35
N ILE A 311 -1.58 20.66 7.29
CA ILE A 311 -0.27 20.56 7.95
C ILE A 311 0.88 20.37 6.93
N LEU A 312 0.60 20.34 5.63
CA LEU A 312 1.62 20.18 4.59
C LEU A 312 2.45 21.45 4.45
N ILE A 313 3.76 21.35 4.74
CA ILE A 313 4.76 22.41 4.53
C ILE A 313 5.33 22.31 3.10
N ALA A 314 5.84 21.13 2.71
CA ALA A 314 6.47 20.89 1.43
C ALA A 314 6.31 19.40 0.99
N PRO A 315 6.33 19.12 -0.33
CA PRO A 315 6.22 20.09 -1.42
C PRO A 315 4.76 20.50 -1.65
N LYS A 316 4.48 21.78 -1.83
CA LYS A 316 3.12 22.31 -1.99
C LYS A 316 2.40 21.81 -3.24
N TRP A 317 3.13 21.52 -4.33
CA TRP A 317 2.56 21.01 -5.58
C TRP A 317 1.87 19.63 -5.40
N SER A 318 2.28 18.83 -4.44
CA SER A 318 1.68 17.52 -4.15
C SER A 318 0.23 17.60 -3.67
N GLY A 319 -0.21 18.75 -3.18
CA GLY A 319 -1.61 18.99 -2.77
C GLY A 319 -2.64 18.92 -3.92
N ASN A 320 -2.19 18.83 -5.18
CA ASN A 320 -3.06 18.63 -6.35
C ASN A 320 -2.75 17.30 -7.05
N LYS A 321 -3.11 16.20 -6.42
CA LYS A 321 -2.88 14.84 -6.92
C LYS A 321 -3.34 14.62 -8.36
N LYS A 322 -4.48 15.19 -8.76
CA LYS A 322 -5.00 15.04 -10.13
C LYS A 322 -4.05 15.66 -11.15
N ALA A 323 -3.51 16.85 -10.86
CA ALA A 323 -2.53 17.49 -11.73
C ALA A 323 -1.24 16.67 -11.84
N VAL A 324 -0.74 16.14 -10.72
CA VAL A 324 0.46 15.29 -10.70
C VAL A 324 0.26 14.02 -11.53
N LEU A 325 -0.87 13.32 -11.38
CA LEU A 325 -1.17 12.12 -12.18
C LEU A 325 -1.30 12.43 -13.66
N ASN A 326 -1.94 13.54 -14.02
CA ASN A 326 -2.05 13.97 -15.42
C ASN A 326 -0.68 14.29 -16.03
N ALA A 327 0.18 15.00 -15.28
CA ALA A 327 1.54 15.32 -15.72
C ALA A 327 2.40 14.05 -15.87
N LEU A 328 2.31 13.10 -14.92
CA LEU A 328 2.99 11.80 -15.00
C LEU A 328 2.55 11.03 -16.27
N HIS A 329 1.25 10.88 -16.51
CA HIS A 329 0.75 10.13 -17.66
C HIS A 329 1.12 10.81 -18.98
N LYS A 330 1.07 12.16 -19.04
CA LYS A 330 1.51 12.92 -20.21
C LYS A 330 3.00 12.67 -20.48
N ARG A 331 3.85 12.77 -19.46
CA ARG A 331 5.29 12.57 -19.58
C ARG A 331 5.66 11.14 -19.99
N MET A 332 5.00 10.13 -19.40
CA MET A 332 5.18 8.73 -19.79
C MET A 332 4.82 8.51 -21.27
N LYS A 333 3.75 9.14 -21.76
CA LYS A 333 3.36 9.06 -23.17
C LYS A 333 4.37 9.73 -24.09
N GLU A 334 4.92 10.89 -23.72
CA GLU A 334 5.95 11.60 -24.47
C GLU A 334 7.24 10.77 -24.61
N LEU A 335 7.59 10.01 -23.58
CA LEU A 335 8.79 9.19 -23.51
C LEU A 335 8.57 7.75 -24.00
N ASP A 336 7.36 7.38 -24.39
CA ASP A 336 6.94 6.00 -24.64
C ASP A 336 7.33 5.04 -23.49
N ALA A 337 7.30 5.56 -22.25
CA ALA A 337 7.75 4.84 -21.07
C ALA A 337 6.62 3.95 -20.51
N ARG A 338 6.98 2.70 -20.17
CA ARG A 338 6.06 1.71 -19.60
C ARG A 338 6.71 1.00 -18.43
N GLN A 339 5.89 0.42 -17.56
CA GLN A 339 6.37 -0.43 -16.47
C GLN A 339 7.14 -1.63 -17.04
N GLY A 340 8.28 -1.97 -16.39
CA GLY A 340 9.05 -3.17 -16.71
C GLY A 340 9.89 -3.06 -17.99
N THR A 341 10.20 -1.84 -18.46
CA THR A 341 10.98 -1.64 -19.72
C THR A 341 12.44 -1.26 -19.50
N ALA A 342 12.95 -1.20 -18.24
CA ALA A 342 14.36 -0.94 -17.95
C ALA A 342 15.21 -2.22 -17.92
#